data_9e5ca429b92b91f0f940c541b8f7172c
#
_entry.id   9e5ca429b92b91f0f940c541b8f7172c
#
_cell.length_a   1.000
_cell.length_b   1.000
_cell.length_c   1.000
_cell.angle_alpha   90.00
_cell.angle_beta   90.00
_cell.angle_gamma   90.00
#
_symmetry.space_group_name_H-M   'P 1'
#
loop_
_entity.id
_entity.type
_entity.pdbx_description
1 polymer ?
#
loop_
_entity_poly.entity_id
_entity_poly.type
_entity_poly.pdbx_seq_one_letter_code
_entity_poly.pdbx_strand_id
1 'polypeptide(L)'
;LNKHGDRQYEIAQTHGVVGDYPIKTGIIYDTSVVETKYKAQYHNHPNFSRPSLSQRFIYKDSLEFVLCTNHFKSKGSRNAKGLDLDQKDGQASYNYKRILQAKTLLDIIDSLYFDENIIVLGDFNAYSQEDPIQALQSTNLNRLETVNHSYVYKGKNGSLDHVFVSDNFIDHIDHIQTWNINSIYPSWINYSHNLADSSYFRSSDHNPMVIGVNR
;
A
#
# COMPACT_ATOMS: atom_id res chain seq x y z
N LEU A 1 -8.94 11.65 15.24
CA LEU A 1 -9.30 10.30 15.65
C LEU A 1 -9.47 10.22 17.18
N ASN A 2 -8.49 10.64 17.98
CA ASN A 2 -8.51 10.52 19.44
C ASN A 2 -9.57 11.37 20.19
N LYS A 3 -10.26 12.27 19.49
CA LYS A 3 -11.32 13.12 20.10
C LYS A 3 -12.71 12.45 20.13
N HIS A 4 -12.89 11.33 19.47
CA HIS A 4 -14.21 10.76 19.20
C HIS A 4 -14.35 9.27 19.53
N GLY A 5 -13.52 8.73 20.42
CA GLY A 5 -13.61 7.32 20.85
C GLY A 5 -12.62 6.96 21.95
N ASP A 6 -12.76 5.75 22.48
CA ASP A 6 -11.90 5.20 23.54
C ASP A 6 -10.55 4.67 23.02
N ARG A 7 -10.31 4.72 21.70
CA ARG A 7 -9.10 4.24 21.04
C ARG A 7 -8.02 5.31 21.03
N GLN A 8 -6.78 4.89 21.19
CA GLN A 8 -5.62 5.77 21.16
C GLN A 8 -4.78 5.52 19.91
N TYR A 9 -4.89 6.45 18.96
CA TYR A 9 -4.13 6.37 17.71
C TYR A 9 -2.86 7.21 17.77
N GLU A 10 -1.78 6.63 17.28
CA GLU A 10 -0.51 7.31 17.06
C GLU A 10 -0.03 7.15 15.62
N ILE A 11 0.87 8.04 15.21
CA ILE A 11 1.58 7.95 13.92
C ILE A 11 2.92 7.28 14.18
N ALA A 12 3.27 6.30 13.35
CA ALA A 12 4.56 5.63 13.43
C ALA A 12 5.70 6.65 13.28
N GLN A 13 6.54 6.76 14.32
CA GLN A 13 7.64 7.70 14.37
C GLN A 13 8.80 7.21 13.53
N THR A 14 9.30 8.03 12.61
CA THR A 14 10.37 7.69 11.69
C THR A 14 11.73 8.21 12.14
N HIS A 15 12.79 7.52 11.71
CA HIS A 15 14.15 8.04 11.75
C HIS A 15 14.44 8.88 10.50
N GLY A 16 15.05 10.06 10.70
CA GLY A 16 15.57 10.90 9.63
C GLY A 16 14.51 11.74 8.90
N VAL A 17 14.99 12.54 7.98
CA VAL A 17 14.17 13.42 7.14
C VAL A 17 13.65 12.61 5.98
N VAL A 18 12.35 12.47 5.89
CA VAL A 18 11.70 12.03 4.67
C VAL A 18 11.86 13.16 3.68
N GLY A 19 12.53 12.95 2.58
CA GLY A 19 12.79 13.98 1.57
C GLY A 19 11.54 14.82 1.21
N ASP A 20 11.71 15.84 0.43
CA ASP A 20 10.68 16.85 0.11
C ASP A 20 9.62 16.31 -0.88
N TYR A 21 8.99 15.19 -0.52
CA TYR A 21 7.94 14.57 -1.31
C TYR A 21 6.58 15.18 -0.94
N PRO A 22 5.82 15.72 -1.91
CA PRO A 22 4.50 16.30 -1.65
C PRO A 22 3.46 15.26 -1.19
N ILE A 23 3.63 14.00 -1.60
CA ILE A 23 2.80 12.86 -1.19
C ILE A 23 3.71 11.83 -0.53
N LYS A 24 3.34 11.37 0.66
CA LYS A 24 4.11 10.42 1.48
C LYS A 24 3.23 9.27 1.91
N THR A 25 3.85 8.11 2.12
CA THR A 25 3.22 7.01 2.85
C THR A 25 3.31 7.28 4.35
N GLY A 26 2.36 6.78 5.11
CA GLY A 26 2.32 6.91 6.57
C GLY A 26 1.60 5.71 7.19
N ILE A 27 1.85 5.47 8.47
CA ILE A 27 1.19 4.43 9.26
C ILE A 27 0.60 5.09 10.50
N ILE A 28 -0.69 4.90 10.70
CA ILE A 28 -1.42 5.25 11.93
C ILE A 28 -1.84 3.94 12.58
N TYR A 29 -1.61 3.79 13.87
CA TYR A 29 -1.93 2.57 14.60
C TYR A 29 -2.60 2.87 15.93
N ASP A 30 -3.36 1.91 16.44
CA ASP A 30 -4.03 1.96 17.74
C ASP A 30 -3.11 1.33 18.80
N THR A 31 -2.63 2.15 19.73
CA THR A 31 -1.70 1.72 20.78
C THR A 31 -2.31 0.76 21.80
N SER A 32 -3.65 0.63 21.82
CA SER A 32 -4.33 -0.37 22.65
C SER A 32 -4.37 -1.76 22.00
N VAL A 33 -4.00 -1.85 20.70
CA VAL A 33 -4.07 -3.09 19.91
C VAL A 33 -2.69 -3.63 19.56
N VAL A 34 -1.78 -2.75 19.15
CA VAL A 34 -0.41 -3.12 18.77
C VAL A 34 0.61 -2.21 19.43
N GLU A 35 1.76 -2.77 19.74
CA GLU A 35 2.94 -2.02 20.17
C GLU A 35 3.93 -1.89 19.01
N THR A 36 4.67 -0.79 18.97
CA THR A 36 5.76 -0.61 18.00
C THR A 36 7.07 -1.13 18.57
N LYS A 37 7.77 -1.93 17.77
CA LYS A 37 9.15 -2.32 18.06
C LYS A 37 10.07 -1.52 17.16
N TYR A 38 10.91 -0.69 17.74
CA TYR A 38 11.75 0.29 17.06
C TYR A 38 10.95 1.40 16.35
N LYS A 39 11.67 2.37 15.79
CA LYS A 39 11.08 3.43 14.95
C LYS A 39 10.87 2.92 13.53
N ALA A 40 9.86 3.45 12.87
CA ALA A 40 9.60 3.18 11.47
C ALA A 40 10.78 3.61 10.57
N GLN A 41 11.02 2.86 9.52
CA GLN A 41 12.13 3.09 8.60
C GLN A 41 11.61 3.46 7.21
N TYR A 42 12.05 4.61 6.71
CA TYR A 42 11.90 4.97 5.30
C TYR A 42 13.05 4.36 4.48
N HIS A 43 12.70 3.63 3.44
CA HIS A 43 13.63 3.04 2.50
C HIS A 43 13.83 3.98 1.31
N ASN A 44 14.78 4.91 1.46
CA ASN A 44 15.15 5.85 0.41
C ASN A 44 16.03 5.14 -0.63
N HIS A 45 15.50 4.95 -1.83
CA HIS A 45 16.24 4.40 -2.95
C HIS A 45 15.88 5.17 -4.23
N PRO A 46 16.82 5.41 -5.18
CA PRO A 46 16.55 6.19 -6.39
C PRO A 46 15.43 5.63 -7.28
N ASN A 47 15.15 4.34 -7.16
CA ASN A 47 14.04 3.70 -7.86
C ASN A 47 12.68 4.09 -7.29
N PHE A 48 12.57 4.43 -6.04
CA PHE A 48 11.29 4.86 -5.47
C PHE A 48 10.96 6.30 -5.87
N SER A 49 9.74 6.53 -6.32
CA SER A 49 9.18 7.87 -6.51
C SER A 49 8.71 8.47 -5.18
N ARG A 50 8.40 7.61 -4.24
CA ARG A 50 8.08 7.87 -2.84
C ARG A 50 8.71 6.74 -2.03
N PRO A 51 9.47 7.03 -0.98
CA PRO A 51 10.07 5.97 -0.18
C PRO A 51 9.04 4.98 0.35
N SER A 52 9.37 3.71 0.30
CA SER A 52 8.64 2.68 1.04
C SER A 52 8.84 2.91 2.54
N LEU A 53 7.85 2.62 3.36
CA LEU A 53 7.89 2.79 4.81
C LEU A 53 7.57 1.47 5.49
N SER A 54 8.43 1.04 6.40
CA SER A 54 8.21 -0.15 7.22
C SER A 54 8.15 0.19 8.70
N GLN A 55 7.31 -0.55 9.43
CA GLN A 55 7.20 -0.53 10.88
C GLN A 55 7.05 -1.95 11.41
N ARG A 56 7.80 -2.30 12.44
CA ARG A 56 7.64 -3.56 13.17
C ARG A 56 6.63 -3.37 14.30
N PHE A 57 5.67 -4.28 14.37
CA PHE A 57 4.62 -4.32 15.39
C PHE A 57 4.67 -5.60 16.20
N ILE A 58 4.15 -5.52 17.41
CA ILE A 58 3.83 -6.65 18.27
C ILE A 58 2.32 -6.62 18.54
N TYR A 59 1.63 -7.70 18.20
CA TYR A 59 0.20 -7.88 18.43
C TYR A 59 -0.02 -8.90 19.55
N LYS A 60 -0.79 -8.49 20.58
CA LYS A 60 -1.15 -9.34 21.73
C LYS A 60 0.07 -10.01 22.37
N ASP A 61 1.13 -9.27 22.59
CA ASP A 61 2.37 -9.67 23.28
C ASP A 61 3.12 -10.86 22.66
N SER A 62 2.74 -11.32 21.47
CA SER A 62 3.34 -12.55 20.92
C SER A 62 3.55 -12.57 19.42
N LEU A 63 2.67 -11.99 18.63
CA LEU A 63 2.81 -12.00 17.17
C LEU A 63 3.57 -10.76 16.72
N GLU A 64 4.85 -10.96 16.39
CA GLU A 64 5.65 -9.91 15.75
C GLU A 64 5.48 -9.97 14.23
N PHE A 65 5.32 -8.79 13.61
CA PHE A 65 5.29 -8.67 12.15
C PHE A 65 5.80 -7.30 11.68
N VAL A 66 6.23 -7.25 10.43
CA VAL A 66 6.63 -6.01 9.74
C VAL A 66 5.51 -5.60 8.80
N LEU A 67 5.03 -4.36 8.94
CA LEU A 67 4.13 -3.73 7.98
C LEU A 67 4.94 -2.82 7.06
N CYS A 68 4.89 -3.09 5.75
CA CYS A 68 5.59 -2.31 4.73
C CYS A 68 4.57 -1.63 3.80
N THR A 69 4.50 -0.29 3.85
CA THR A 69 3.56 0.49 3.04
C THR A 69 4.24 1.08 1.81
N ASN A 70 3.56 1.05 0.67
CA ASN A 70 4.10 1.44 -0.62
C ASN A 70 3.15 2.36 -1.38
N HIS A 71 3.73 3.23 -2.22
CA HIS A 71 3.00 3.99 -3.22
C HIS A 71 3.87 4.14 -4.47
N PHE A 72 3.68 3.26 -5.43
CA PHE A 72 4.48 3.20 -6.64
C PHE A 72 4.15 4.33 -7.62
N LYS A 73 4.95 4.45 -8.67
CA LYS A 73 4.82 5.49 -9.69
C LYS A 73 3.50 5.33 -10.45
N SER A 74 2.71 6.41 -10.51
CA SER A 74 1.43 6.44 -11.22
C SER A 74 1.59 6.20 -12.74
N LYS A 75 0.51 5.73 -13.36
CA LYS A 75 0.43 5.40 -14.80
C LYS A 75 0.41 6.61 -15.75
N GLY A 76 0.28 7.81 -15.22
CA GLY A 76 0.19 9.03 -16.03
C GLY A 76 1.49 9.31 -16.82
N SER A 77 1.37 9.76 -18.06
CA SER A 77 2.49 9.93 -19.02
C SER A 77 3.34 11.19 -18.83
N ARG A 78 2.96 12.09 -17.90
CA ARG A 78 3.67 13.37 -17.73
C ARG A 78 5.16 13.13 -17.43
N ASN A 79 6.02 13.73 -18.25
CA ASN A 79 7.49 13.63 -18.20
C ASN A 79 8.06 12.21 -18.41
N ALA A 80 7.27 11.25 -18.90
CA ALA A 80 7.78 9.93 -19.27
C ALA A 80 8.79 10.05 -20.43
N LYS A 81 9.90 9.30 -20.35
CA LYS A 81 10.95 9.27 -21.39
C LYS A 81 11.55 7.86 -21.48
N GLY A 82 12.09 7.52 -22.65
CA GLY A 82 12.77 6.25 -22.85
C GLY A 82 11.89 5.05 -22.51
N LEU A 83 12.36 4.16 -21.66
CA LEU A 83 11.66 2.95 -21.24
C LEU A 83 10.39 3.23 -20.40
N ASP A 84 10.25 4.44 -19.86
CA ASP A 84 9.07 4.86 -19.11
C ASP A 84 7.90 5.32 -20.01
N LEU A 85 8.11 5.48 -21.34
CA LEU A 85 7.03 5.72 -22.27
C LEU A 85 6.05 4.54 -22.30
N ASP A 86 4.79 4.83 -22.63
CA ASP A 86 3.78 3.80 -22.85
C ASP A 86 4.17 2.90 -24.05
N GLN A 87 4.51 1.65 -23.76
CA GLN A 87 4.94 0.67 -24.76
C GLN A 87 3.76 0.07 -25.56
N LYS A 88 2.52 0.50 -25.29
CA LYS A 88 1.27 0.01 -25.91
C LYS A 88 0.96 -1.46 -25.59
N ASP A 89 1.51 -1.96 -24.50
CA ASP A 89 1.31 -3.31 -23.98
C ASP A 89 0.14 -3.43 -22.98
N GLY A 90 -0.60 -2.31 -22.77
CA GLY A 90 -1.72 -2.23 -21.83
C GLY A 90 -1.32 -1.79 -20.42
N GLN A 91 -0.03 -1.70 -20.11
CA GLN A 91 0.46 -1.38 -18.76
C GLN A 91 0.68 0.13 -18.54
N ALA A 92 0.52 0.94 -19.60
CA ALA A 92 0.66 2.41 -19.63
C ALA A 92 2.09 2.89 -19.29
N SER A 93 2.26 4.22 -19.21
CA SER A 93 3.57 4.84 -18.90
C SER A 93 4.12 4.44 -17.54
N TYR A 94 5.43 4.53 -17.39
CA TYR A 94 6.17 4.20 -16.18
C TYR A 94 6.08 2.74 -15.73
N ASN A 95 5.72 1.80 -16.60
CA ASN A 95 5.74 0.38 -16.24
C ASN A 95 7.15 -0.07 -15.87
N TYR A 96 8.15 0.31 -16.65
CA TYR A 96 9.56 0.03 -16.34
C TYR A 96 9.97 0.54 -14.95
N LYS A 97 9.58 1.78 -14.60
CA LYS A 97 9.85 2.34 -13.27
C LYS A 97 9.17 1.55 -12.16
N ARG A 98 7.91 1.12 -12.35
CA ARG A 98 7.21 0.27 -11.36
C ARG A 98 7.85 -1.10 -11.20
N ILE A 99 8.35 -1.72 -12.27
CA ILE A 99 9.13 -2.97 -12.20
C ILE A 99 10.40 -2.75 -11.36
N LEU A 100 11.13 -1.66 -11.57
CA LEU A 100 12.30 -1.34 -10.76
C LEU A 100 11.94 -1.11 -9.28
N GLN A 101 10.80 -0.50 -9.00
CA GLN A 101 10.30 -0.32 -7.63
C GLN A 101 9.96 -1.67 -6.98
N ALA A 102 9.30 -2.58 -7.71
CA ALA A 102 8.99 -3.92 -7.23
C ALA A 102 10.27 -4.72 -6.90
N LYS A 103 11.25 -4.73 -7.80
CA LYS A 103 12.53 -5.40 -7.58
C LYS A 103 13.29 -4.82 -6.39
N THR A 104 13.36 -3.48 -6.28
CA THR A 104 14.01 -2.83 -5.13
C THR A 104 13.30 -3.15 -3.82
N LEU A 105 11.97 -3.24 -3.83
CA LEU A 105 11.21 -3.63 -2.65
C LEU A 105 11.54 -5.07 -2.23
N LEU A 106 11.66 -6.00 -3.18
CA LEU A 106 12.09 -7.38 -2.91
C LEU A 106 13.51 -7.44 -2.34
N ASP A 107 14.46 -6.71 -2.91
CA ASP A 107 15.83 -6.63 -2.40
C ASP A 107 15.86 -6.11 -0.94
N ILE A 108 14.98 -5.16 -0.59
CA ILE A 108 14.84 -4.65 0.77
C ILE A 108 14.28 -5.73 1.70
N ILE A 109 13.21 -6.43 1.26
CA ILE A 109 12.59 -7.49 2.04
C ILE A 109 13.61 -8.61 2.30
N ASP A 110 14.28 -9.08 1.27
CA ASP A 110 15.26 -10.16 1.38
C ASP A 110 16.46 -9.78 2.26
N SER A 111 16.91 -8.54 2.21
CA SER A 111 18.09 -8.10 2.96
C SER A 111 17.81 -7.74 4.41
N LEU A 112 16.61 -7.22 4.74
CA LEU A 112 16.31 -6.67 6.06
C LEU A 112 15.28 -7.49 6.84
N TYR A 113 14.45 -8.28 6.15
CA TYR A 113 13.29 -8.94 6.73
C TYR A 113 13.19 -10.41 6.32
N PHE A 114 14.31 -11.01 5.94
CA PHE A 114 14.37 -12.43 5.59
C PHE A 114 13.80 -13.28 6.74
N ASP A 115 12.92 -14.23 6.39
CA ASP A 115 12.26 -15.15 7.32
C ASP A 115 11.37 -14.49 8.40
N GLU A 116 10.98 -13.23 8.19
CA GLU A 116 10.08 -12.53 9.09
C GLU A 116 8.61 -12.62 8.63
N ASN A 117 7.72 -12.45 9.60
CA ASN A 117 6.30 -12.19 9.30
C ASN A 117 6.18 -10.80 8.68
N ILE A 118 5.81 -10.72 7.41
CA ILE A 118 5.70 -9.44 6.74
C ILE A 118 4.36 -9.27 6.02
N ILE A 119 3.81 -8.06 6.14
CA ILE A 119 2.67 -7.58 5.34
C ILE A 119 3.18 -6.44 4.46
N VAL A 120 3.08 -6.59 3.16
CA VAL A 120 3.43 -5.57 2.17
C VAL A 120 2.14 -5.09 1.52
N LEU A 121 1.84 -3.81 1.63
CA LEU A 121 0.59 -3.26 1.11
C LEU A 121 0.76 -1.85 0.53
N GLY A 122 -0.25 -1.40 -0.21
CA GLY A 122 -0.34 -0.04 -0.72
C GLY A 122 -0.87 0.06 -2.13
N ASP A 123 -0.79 1.27 -2.69
CA ASP A 123 -1.08 1.55 -4.08
C ASP A 123 0.17 1.28 -4.93
N PHE A 124 0.17 0.15 -5.63
CA PHE A 124 1.25 -0.24 -6.55
C PHE A 124 1.09 0.38 -7.94
N ASN A 125 0.00 1.08 -8.20
CA ASN A 125 -0.33 1.66 -9.51
C ASN A 125 -0.20 0.65 -10.67
N ALA A 126 -0.45 -0.62 -10.39
CA ALA A 126 -0.39 -1.73 -11.32
C ALA A 126 -1.52 -2.71 -11.06
N TYR A 127 -2.15 -3.21 -12.12
CA TYR A 127 -3.18 -4.25 -12.00
C TYR A 127 -2.54 -5.62 -11.77
N SER A 128 -3.33 -6.58 -11.28
CA SER A 128 -2.85 -7.90 -10.84
C SER A 128 -2.03 -8.68 -11.88
N GLN A 129 -2.29 -8.48 -13.16
CA GLN A 129 -1.60 -9.19 -14.25
C GLN A 129 -0.44 -8.36 -14.85
N GLU A 130 -0.16 -7.17 -14.32
CA GLU A 130 0.94 -6.35 -14.81
C GLU A 130 2.27 -6.76 -14.19
N ASP A 131 3.35 -6.53 -14.92
CA ASP A 131 4.71 -7.00 -14.59
C ASP A 131 5.17 -6.67 -13.16
N PRO A 132 4.90 -5.47 -12.58
CA PRO A 132 5.33 -5.17 -11.22
C PRO A 132 4.69 -6.10 -10.18
N ILE A 133 3.41 -6.46 -10.36
CA ILE A 133 2.70 -7.35 -9.46
C ILE A 133 3.14 -8.80 -9.67
N GLN A 134 3.34 -9.21 -10.91
CA GLN A 134 3.88 -10.53 -11.24
C GLN A 134 5.29 -10.73 -10.67
N ALA A 135 6.13 -9.69 -10.69
CA ALA A 135 7.45 -9.74 -10.08
C ALA A 135 7.38 -9.97 -8.56
N LEU A 136 6.45 -9.32 -7.86
CA LEU A 136 6.25 -9.54 -6.41
C LEU A 136 5.70 -10.94 -6.11
N GLN A 137 4.80 -11.48 -6.95
CA GLN A 137 4.22 -12.82 -6.79
C GLN A 137 5.19 -13.97 -7.12
N SER A 138 6.29 -13.69 -7.82
CA SER A 138 7.30 -14.72 -8.15
C SER A 138 8.25 -15.06 -7.00
N THR A 139 7.94 -14.62 -5.80
CA THR A 139 8.75 -14.76 -4.59
C THR A 139 7.95 -15.44 -3.47
N ASN A 140 8.47 -15.41 -2.24
CA ASN A 140 7.81 -15.94 -1.03
C ASN A 140 6.68 -15.02 -0.50
N LEU A 141 6.15 -14.15 -1.37
CA LEU A 141 5.05 -13.24 -1.05
C LEU A 141 3.74 -13.72 -1.69
N ASN A 142 2.78 -14.04 -0.85
CA ASN A 142 1.44 -14.44 -1.27
C ASN A 142 0.56 -13.21 -1.43
N ARG A 143 0.09 -12.93 -2.65
CA ARG A 143 -0.88 -11.87 -2.87
C ARG A 143 -2.27 -12.32 -2.40
N LEU A 144 -2.86 -11.54 -1.51
CA LEU A 144 -4.22 -11.78 -1.04
C LEU A 144 -5.23 -11.25 -2.08
N GLU A 145 -6.22 -12.07 -2.42
CA GLU A 145 -7.23 -11.72 -3.41
C GLU A 145 -8.53 -11.24 -2.76
N THR A 146 -9.14 -10.22 -3.34
CA THR A 146 -10.45 -9.71 -2.94
C THR A 146 -11.46 -9.84 -4.06
N VAL A 147 -12.73 -9.99 -3.70
CA VAL A 147 -13.85 -10.06 -4.66
C VAL A 147 -14.12 -8.68 -5.27
N ASN A 148 -14.00 -7.63 -4.48
CA ASN A 148 -14.26 -6.26 -4.90
C ASN A 148 -12.99 -5.57 -5.41
N HIS A 149 -13.17 -4.48 -6.16
CA HIS A 149 -12.09 -3.71 -6.76
C HIS A 149 -11.72 -2.50 -5.91
N SER A 150 -10.44 -2.14 -5.89
CA SER A 150 -10.00 -0.93 -5.18
C SER A 150 -10.18 0.34 -6.01
N TYR A 151 -10.25 0.24 -7.33
CA TYR A 151 -10.23 1.39 -8.23
C TYR A 151 -11.17 1.25 -9.42
N VAL A 152 -11.74 2.37 -9.89
CA VAL A 152 -12.55 2.45 -11.10
C VAL A 152 -11.99 3.51 -12.04
N TYR A 153 -11.60 3.10 -13.25
CA TYR A 153 -11.09 4.01 -14.27
C TYR A 153 -11.91 3.95 -15.55
N LYS A 154 -12.52 5.08 -15.95
CA LYS A 154 -13.37 5.18 -17.16
C LYS A 154 -14.42 4.06 -17.24
N GLY A 155 -15.08 3.77 -16.12
CA GLY A 155 -16.11 2.73 -16.02
C GLY A 155 -15.59 1.29 -16.01
N LYS A 156 -14.28 1.08 -15.94
CA LYS A 156 -13.67 -0.25 -15.81
C LYS A 156 -13.17 -0.46 -14.38
N ASN A 157 -13.54 -1.58 -13.82
CA ASN A 157 -13.14 -1.99 -12.48
C ASN A 157 -11.78 -2.68 -12.48
N GLY A 158 -10.97 -2.45 -11.45
CA GLY A 158 -9.70 -3.12 -11.23
C GLY A 158 -9.12 -2.76 -9.86
N SER A 159 -8.04 -3.42 -9.47
CA SER A 159 -7.34 -3.12 -8.23
C SER A 159 -5.93 -2.64 -8.53
N LEU A 160 -5.59 -1.44 -8.05
CA LEU A 160 -4.23 -0.87 -8.05
C LEU A 160 -3.58 -1.04 -6.67
N ASP A 161 -4.44 -1.24 -5.66
CA ASP A 161 -4.04 -1.52 -4.29
C ASP A 161 -3.96 -3.03 -4.09
N HIS A 162 -2.88 -3.49 -3.50
CA HIS A 162 -2.65 -4.90 -3.23
C HIS A 162 -2.10 -5.11 -1.83
N VAL A 163 -2.30 -6.34 -1.35
CA VAL A 163 -1.72 -6.84 -0.11
C VAL A 163 -0.99 -8.13 -0.41
N PHE A 164 0.22 -8.22 0.06
CA PHE A 164 1.04 -9.42 0.04
C PHE A 164 1.44 -9.76 1.46
N VAL A 165 1.56 -11.04 1.74
CA VAL A 165 2.05 -11.54 3.05
C VAL A 165 3.11 -12.61 2.80
N SER A 166 4.08 -12.71 3.72
CA SER A 166 5.06 -13.81 3.68
C SER A 166 4.40 -15.16 3.96
N ASP A 167 5.04 -16.24 3.51
CA ASP A 167 4.57 -17.61 3.75
C ASP A 167 4.31 -17.87 5.24
N ASN A 168 5.20 -17.38 6.10
CA ASN A 168 5.07 -17.51 7.56
C ASN A 168 3.87 -16.77 8.15
N PHE A 169 3.30 -15.81 7.44
CA PHE A 169 2.20 -15.00 7.95
C PHE A 169 0.82 -15.36 7.37
N ILE A 170 0.77 -16.19 6.33
CA ILE A 170 -0.50 -16.51 5.62
C ILE A 170 -1.55 -17.13 6.55
N ASP A 171 -1.13 -18.00 7.46
CA ASP A 171 -2.03 -18.68 8.40
C ASP A 171 -2.61 -17.75 9.50
N HIS A 172 -2.07 -16.55 9.63
CA HIS A 172 -2.60 -15.50 10.50
C HIS A 172 -3.66 -14.63 9.83
N ILE A 173 -3.91 -14.81 8.53
CA ILE A 173 -4.92 -14.02 7.81
C ILE A 173 -6.29 -14.68 7.97
N ASP A 174 -7.19 -13.97 8.63
CA ASP A 174 -8.57 -14.39 8.84
C ASP A 174 -9.44 -14.06 7.62
N HIS A 175 -9.35 -12.82 7.15
CA HIS A 175 -10.08 -12.37 5.97
C HIS A 175 -9.40 -11.18 5.28
N ILE A 176 -9.76 -10.97 4.03
CA ILE A 176 -9.45 -9.75 3.28
C ILE A 176 -10.67 -9.31 2.49
N GLN A 177 -10.94 -8.02 2.49
CA GLN A 177 -12.01 -7.44 1.67
C GLN A 177 -11.66 -6.03 1.22
N THR A 178 -12.24 -5.59 0.12
CA THR A 178 -12.25 -4.19 -0.32
C THR A 178 -13.60 -3.58 0.04
N TRP A 179 -13.60 -2.49 0.78
CA TRP A 179 -14.80 -1.81 1.23
C TRP A 179 -15.24 -0.75 0.21
N ASN A 180 -16.35 -1.00 -0.48
CA ASN A 180 -16.85 -0.18 -1.60
C ASN A 180 -17.51 1.12 -1.14
N ILE A 181 -16.72 2.08 -0.67
CA ILE A 181 -17.23 3.39 -0.18
C ILE A 181 -16.69 4.59 -0.98
N ASN A 182 -15.77 4.38 -1.90
CA ASN A 182 -15.07 5.47 -2.59
C ASN A 182 -15.13 5.35 -4.12
N SER A 183 -14.46 4.35 -4.71
CA SER A 183 -14.21 4.29 -6.15
C SER A 183 -15.48 4.06 -7.00
N ILE A 184 -16.54 3.52 -6.40
CA ILE A 184 -17.84 3.29 -7.05
C ILE A 184 -18.61 4.58 -7.30
N TYR A 185 -18.27 5.66 -6.61
CA TYR A 185 -18.94 6.94 -6.81
C TYR A 185 -18.42 7.65 -8.06
N PRO A 186 -19.27 8.39 -8.77
CA PRO A 186 -18.87 9.13 -9.96
C PRO A 186 -17.71 10.09 -9.69
N SER A 187 -16.78 10.19 -10.65
CA SER A 187 -15.57 11.02 -10.52
C SER A 187 -15.85 12.53 -10.37
N TRP A 188 -17.02 13.01 -10.77
CA TRP A 188 -17.44 14.40 -10.58
C TRP A 188 -17.84 14.69 -9.12
N ILE A 189 -18.14 13.69 -8.30
CA ILE A 189 -18.21 13.81 -6.84
C ILE A 189 -16.76 13.76 -6.36
N ASN A 190 -16.12 14.92 -6.29
CA ASN A 190 -14.70 14.98 -5.99
C ASN A 190 -14.49 15.18 -4.49
N TYR A 191 -13.67 14.31 -3.88
CA TYR A 191 -13.24 14.44 -2.48
C TYR A 191 -12.39 15.71 -2.20
N SER A 192 -11.83 16.35 -3.23
CA SER A 192 -11.09 17.61 -3.10
C SER A 192 -11.97 18.86 -3.11
N HIS A 193 -13.24 18.75 -3.48
CA HIS A 193 -14.19 19.84 -3.39
C HIS A 193 -15.00 19.66 -2.12
N ASN A 194 -14.83 20.57 -1.15
CA ASN A 194 -15.59 20.72 0.08
C ASN A 194 -17.06 20.30 -0.08
N LEU A 195 -17.32 19.02 -0.12
CA LEU A 195 -18.60 18.55 0.30
C LEU A 195 -18.61 18.85 1.80
N ALA A 196 -19.37 19.85 2.19
CA ALA A 196 -19.64 20.21 3.58
C ALA A 196 -20.36 19.05 4.33
N ASP A 197 -20.30 17.88 3.75
CA ASP A 197 -20.85 16.64 4.26
C ASP A 197 -19.75 15.92 5.03
N SER A 198 -20.00 15.68 6.29
CA SER A 198 -19.15 14.85 7.16
C SER A 198 -19.22 13.36 6.81
N SER A 199 -19.69 13.03 5.63
CA SER A 199 -19.78 11.67 5.10
C SER A 199 -18.40 11.08 4.88
N TYR A 200 -18.21 9.82 5.24
CA TYR A 200 -16.99 9.05 4.95
C TYR A 200 -16.98 8.48 3.53
N PHE A 201 -18.07 8.63 2.77
CA PHE A 201 -18.13 8.21 1.38
C PHE A 201 -17.34 9.15 0.47
N ARG A 202 -16.67 8.59 -0.52
CA ARG A 202 -15.86 9.33 -1.51
C ARG A 202 -14.77 10.21 -0.87
N SER A 203 -14.19 9.77 0.21
CA SER A 203 -13.02 10.42 0.84
C SER A 203 -11.71 10.19 0.05
N SER A 204 -11.74 9.31 -0.94
CA SER A 204 -10.64 8.97 -1.85
C SER A 204 -11.22 8.57 -3.22
N ASP A 205 -10.39 8.44 -4.25
CA ASP A 205 -10.71 7.77 -5.51
C ASP A 205 -10.47 6.25 -5.44
N HIS A 206 -9.80 5.77 -4.39
CA HIS A 206 -9.61 4.35 -4.11
C HIS A 206 -10.51 3.86 -2.98
N ASN A 207 -10.93 2.61 -3.07
CA ASN A 207 -11.59 1.91 -1.96
C ASN A 207 -10.55 1.41 -0.97
N PRO A 208 -10.79 1.53 0.34
CA PRO A 208 -9.90 0.94 1.34
C PRO A 208 -9.96 -0.59 1.31
N MET A 209 -8.81 -1.21 1.53
CA MET A 209 -8.69 -2.64 1.78
C MET A 209 -8.64 -2.91 3.29
N VAL A 210 -9.34 -3.92 3.74
CA VAL A 210 -9.42 -4.33 5.14
C VAL A 210 -8.92 -5.77 5.26
N ILE A 211 -7.98 -5.99 6.17
CA ILE A 211 -7.41 -7.30 6.46
C ILE A 211 -7.70 -7.64 7.91
N GLY A 212 -8.24 -8.81 8.15
CA GLY A 212 -8.34 -9.40 9.49
C GLY A 212 -7.11 -10.26 9.78
N VAL A 213 -6.50 -10.01 10.93
CA VAL A 213 -5.37 -10.79 11.43
C VAL A 213 -5.76 -11.44 12.73
N ASN A 214 -5.55 -12.75 12.83
CA ASN A 214 -5.74 -13.52 14.05
C ASN A 214 -4.41 -14.04 14.62
N ARG A 215 -4.49 -14.68 15.77
CA ARG A 215 -3.31 -15.18 16.51
C ARG A 215 -2.91 -16.57 16.02
#